data_c700a7642de84bbc2869283bb8f8e1de
#
_entry.id   c700a7642de84bbc2869283bb8f8e1de
#
_cell.length_a   1.000
_cell.length_b   1.000
_cell.length_c   1.000
_cell.angle_alpha   90.00
_cell.angle_beta   90.00
_cell.angle_gamma   90.00
#
_symmetry.space_group_name_H-M   'P 1'
#
loop_
_entity.id
_entity.type
_entity.pdbx_description
1 polymer ?
#
loop_
_entity_poly.entity_id
_entity_poly.type
_entity_poly.pdbx_seq_one_letter_code
_entity_poly.pdbx_strand_id
1 'polypeptide(L)'
;MKKIYTTFLIITYLTGISAYSQYLVSHQLLASYTQQEAYDYLVSQGLPAALIPITNGLKSYKIVYNTVGWDSSATIASGVVFVPQGLTCKSPIMVYNHGTMLKRSQAPSNMGGEYLIGVATSADGMVVAMPDYLGLGESPGIHPYHHAHSEATCVIDMIRATRELSVVLGYGLNDQVFLTGYSQGGHVTMATHKLIESSFSSEFKIAASAPLSGAYQLSGVQAEVITRDSSYGAPGYLPFIINTFNTVYNLYPSYSDIYKSPYDVLIPPFFDGNYSIGQLENVIPDTPKAILLPSVLSDFENNPNNPFRLTLVENNLYNWSPIAPMRMYYCEADELVTYLNALEAKNKMHLNGAVHVESVSANPAAGHQDCALYALLQTKFYFELYRNDRYTVQVQTYAASGAGIDDGMATAIPLGGYEPYTYNWSNGMQSETVNGLGSGQYSVIVTDANGCETTAYAGIGTIGLPTYTESMSWTAYPNPANEHINLKFEHQIEKGMYALTSMQGDVVHMQALTSISGEVRISVEGLSDGVYLLSVYADGKHGNLRIVVQH
;
A
#
# COMPACT_ATOMS: atom_id res chain seq x y z
N MET A 1 75.94 -7.79 -30.56
CA MET A 1 74.66 -7.07 -30.55
C MET A 1 73.68 -7.85 -29.66
N LYS A 2 73.50 -7.42 -28.39
CA LYS A 2 72.57 -8.01 -27.46
C LYS A 2 71.24 -7.26 -27.59
N LYS A 3 70.16 -7.94 -27.97
CA LYS A 3 68.81 -7.38 -27.97
C LYS A 3 68.23 -7.44 -26.54
N ILE A 4 67.92 -6.27 -25.96
CA ILE A 4 67.24 -6.10 -24.69
C ILE A 4 65.77 -6.10 -25.02
N TYR A 5 65.00 -7.08 -24.50
CA TYR A 5 63.52 -7.10 -24.52
C TYR A 5 63.06 -6.42 -23.25
N THR A 6 62.46 -5.25 -23.42
CA THR A 6 61.74 -4.55 -22.30
C THR A 6 60.33 -5.06 -22.25
N THR A 7 60.01 -5.83 -21.21
CA THR A 7 58.64 -6.30 -20.94
C THR A 7 57.88 -5.19 -20.22
N PHE A 8 56.89 -4.58 -20.90
CA PHE A 8 55.96 -3.65 -20.27
C PHE A 8 54.94 -4.46 -19.48
N LEU A 9 54.96 -4.34 -18.15
CA LEU A 9 53.95 -4.84 -17.25
C LEU A 9 52.78 -3.82 -17.21
N ILE A 10 51.67 -4.12 -17.88
CA ILE A 10 50.45 -3.33 -17.78
C ILE A 10 49.76 -3.72 -16.46
N ILE A 11 49.89 -2.88 -15.43
CA ILE A 11 49.13 -2.99 -14.20
C ILE A 11 47.78 -2.32 -14.46
N THR A 12 46.75 -3.13 -14.74
CA THR A 12 45.36 -2.68 -14.73
C THR A 12 44.92 -2.42 -13.28
N TYR A 13 44.85 -1.16 -12.90
CA TYR A 13 44.13 -0.76 -11.69
C TYR A 13 42.65 -0.99 -11.93
N LEU A 14 42.14 -2.07 -11.40
CA LEU A 14 40.70 -2.21 -11.14
C LEU A 14 40.35 -1.24 -10.01
N THR A 15 39.99 -0.01 -10.36
CA THR A 15 39.27 0.87 -9.43
C THR A 15 37.90 0.25 -9.24
N GLY A 16 37.72 -0.46 -8.13
CA GLY A 16 36.40 -0.79 -7.63
C GLY A 16 35.67 0.53 -7.43
N ILE A 17 34.75 0.85 -8.32
CA ILE A 17 33.78 1.91 -8.09
C ILE A 17 32.89 1.39 -6.96
N SER A 18 33.21 1.82 -5.74
CA SER A 18 32.28 1.75 -4.62
C SER A 18 31.09 2.57 -5.07
N ALA A 19 30.00 1.93 -5.43
CA ALA A 19 28.74 2.63 -5.66
C ALA A 19 28.37 3.30 -4.33
N TYR A 20 28.69 4.58 -4.20
CA TYR A 20 28.23 5.37 -3.05
C TYR A 20 26.70 5.39 -3.11
N SER A 21 26.08 4.98 -2.02
CA SER A 21 24.64 5.16 -1.81
C SER A 21 24.32 6.65 -1.95
N GLN A 22 23.41 6.98 -2.85
CA GLN A 22 23.03 8.38 -3.11
C GLN A 22 21.96 8.84 -2.11
N TYR A 23 21.06 7.95 -1.75
CA TYR A 23 19.92 8.24 -0.87
C TYR A 23 20.10 7.66 0.53
N LEU A 24 20.44 6.38 0.68
CA LEU A 24 20.58 5.73 1.98
C LEU A 24 21.83 6.23 2.71
N VAL A 25 21.64 6.95 3.80
CA VAL A 25 22.74 7.45 4.68
C VAL A 25 23.13 6.40 5.71
N SER A 26 22.14 5.80 6.39
CA SER A 26 22.38 4.76 7.40
C SER A 26 21.16 3.86 7.56
N HIS A 27 21.38 2.67 8.12
CA HIS A 27 20.32 1.76 8.53
C HIS A 27 20.64 1.10 9.87
N GLN A 28 19.61 0.77 10.63
CA GLN A 28 19.69 0.10 11.93
C GLN A 28 18.56 -0.91 12.05
N LEU A 29 18.86 -2.14 12.44
CA LEU A 29 17.84 -3.13 12.79
C LEU A 29 17.09 -2.66 14.04
N LEU A 30 15.75 -2.55 13.94
CA LEU A 30 14.88 -2.21 15.07
C LEU A 30 14.32 -3.47 15.74
N ALA A 31 13.74 -4.36 14.93
CA ALA A 31 13.13 -5.57 15.42
C ALA A 31 13.24 -6.72 14.40
N SER A 32 13.13 -7.94 14.90
CA SER A 32 13.03 -9.15 14.09
C SER A 32 11.93 -10.00 14.68
N TYR A 33 11.00 -10.43 13.83
CA TYR A 33 9.86 -11.25 14.20
C TYR A 33 9.87 -12.55 13.39
N THR A 34 9.72 -13.69 14.06
CA THR A 34 9.25 -14.90 13.44
C THR A 34 7.79 -14.72 13.00
N GLN A 35 7.25 -15.63 12.20
CA GLN A 35 5.84 -15.62 11.83
C GLN A 35 4.92 -15.60 13.06
N GLN A 36 5.21 -16.40 14.08
CA GLN A 36 4.42 -16.47 15.31
C GLN A 36 4.53 -15.18 16.14
N GLU A 37 5.74 -14.63 16.29
CA GLU A 37 5.93 -13.38 17.03
C GLU A 37 5.23 -12.18 16.33
N ALA A 38 5.21 -12.15 14.99
CA ALA A 38 4.44 -11.15 14.25
C ALA A 38 2.94 -11.29 14.52
N TYR A 39 2.43 -12.51 14.53
CA TYR A 39 1.04 -12.80 14.89
C TYR A 39 0.72 -12.31 16.31
N ASP A 40 1.54 -12.72 17.30
CA ASP A 40 1.33 -12.38 18.70
C ASP A 40 1.40 -10.85 18.92
N TYR A 41 2.33 -10.18 18.24
CA TYR A 41 2.44 -8.72 18.28
C TYR A 41 1.14 -8.07 17.77
N LEU A 42 0.64 -8.45 16.59
CA LEU A 42 -0.57 -7.86 16.01
C LEU A 42 -1.82 -8.10 16.87
N VAL A 43 -1.95 -9.30 17.44
CA VAL A 43 -3.03 -9.61 18.40
C VAL A 43 -2.93 -8.73 19.65
N SER A 44 -1.72 -8.52 20.18
CA SER A 44 -1.50 -7.65 21.35
C SER A 44 -1.87 -6.20 21.10
N GLN A 45 -1.79 -5.74 19.84
CA GLN A 45 -2.23 -4.40 19.41
C GLN A 45 -3.74 -4.32 19.11
N GLY A 46 -4.51 -5.39 19.34
CA GLY A 46 -5.94 -5.42 19.14
C GLY A 46 -6.39 -5.63 17.69
N LEU A 47 -5.47 -5.90 16.77
CA LEU A 47 -5.86 -6.22 15.39
C LEU A 47 -6.48 -7.62 15.33
N PRO A 48 -7.57 -7.80 14.54
CA PRO A 48 -8.13 -9.10 14.28
C PRO A 48 -7.19 -9.90 13.36
N ALA A 49 -6.15 -10.50 13.94
CA ALA A 49 -5.08 -11.16 13.20
C ALA A 49 -5.58 -12.32 12.31
N ALA A 50 -6.80 -12.84 12.58
CA ALA A 50 -7.50 -13.78 11.69
C ALA A 50 -7.84 -13.17 10.31
N LEU A 51 -7.85 -11.85 10.18
CA LEU A 51 -8.14 -11.13 8.93
C LEU A 51 -6.87 -10.76 8.15
N ILE A 52 -5.67 -11.00 8.71
CA ILE A 52 -4.40 -10.65 8.09
C ILE A 52 -3.59 -11.94 7.94
N PRO A 53 -3.29 -12.39 6.70
CA PRO A 53 -2.44 -13.55 6.51
C PRO A 53 -1.04 -13.22 6.99
N ILE A 54 -0.53 -14.03 7.90
CA ILE A 54 0.83 -13.95 8.39
C ILE A 54 1.56 -15.18 7.84
N THR A 55 2.21 -14.97 6.69
CA THR A 55 2.89 -16.05 5.96
C THR A 55 4.40 -16.05 6.20
N ASN A 56 4.95 -14.90 6.63
CA ASN A 56 6.39 -14.70 6.76
C ASN A 56 6.76 -14.12 8.12
N GLY A 57 7.94 -14.45 8.60
CA GLY A 57 8.64 -13.61 9.56
C GLY A 57 9.13 -12.34 8.87
N LEU A 58 9.56 -11.33 9.64
CA LEU A 58 10.04 -10.08 9.08
C LEU A 58 11.14 -9.44 9.94
N LYS A 59 11.86 -8.53 9.34
CA LYS A 59 12.77 -7.60 10.05
C LYS A 59 12.40 -6.17 9.71
N SER A 60 12.47 -5.27 10.69
CA SER A 60 12.29 -3.85 10.49
C SER A 60 13.61 -3.10 10.67
N TYR A 61 13.85 -2.13 9.80
CA TYR A 61 15.07 -1.32 9.82
C TYR A 61 14.69 0.15 9.81
N LYS A 62 15.18 0.90 10.81
CA LYS A 62 15.22 2.36 10.74
C LYS A 62 16.23 2.73 9.67
N ILE A 63 15.86 3.64 8.78
CA ILE A 63 16.79 4.22 7.81
C ILE A 63 16.81 5.74 7.94
N VAL A 64 17.97 6.33 7.67
CA VAL A 64 18.14 7.76 7.43
C VAL A 64 18.55 7.92 5.98
N TYR A 65 17.96 8.89 5.29
CA TYR A 65 18.19 9.08 3.87
C TYR A 65 18.26 10.57 3.49
N ASN A 66 19.00 10.85 2.39
CA ASN A 66 19.08 12.18 1.81
C ASN A 66 17.78 12.52 1.09
N THR A 67 17.33 13.75 1.25
CA THR A 67 16.16 14.32 0.56
C THR A 67 16.33 15.83 0.42
N VAL A 68 15.31 16.52 -0.05
CA VAL A 68 15.28 17.98 -0.13
C VAL A 68 14.19 18.56 0.77
N GLY A 69 14.49 19.70 1.38
CA GLY A 69 13.55 20.48 2.17
C GLY A 69 12.47 21.15 1.30
N TRP A 70 11.49 21.73 1.97
CA TRP A 70 10.43 22.53 1.31
C TRP A 70 11.00 23.75 0.56
N ASP A 71 12.17 24.22 0.95
CA ASP A 71 12.94 25.32 0.33
C ASP A 71 13.95 24.84 -0.73
N SER A 72 13.87 23.57 -1.12
CA SER A 72 14.82 22.89 -2.02
C SER A 72 16.25 22.74 -1.48
N SER A 73 16.49 23.04 -0.21
CA SER A 73 17.79 22.78 0.43
C SER A 73 18.02 21.29 0.66
N ALA A 74 19.28 20.85 0.59
CA ALA A 74 19.64 19.48 0.92
C ALA A 74 19.40 19.22 2.41
N THR A 75 18.74 18.13 2.75
CA THR A 75 18.44 17.71 4.11
C THR A 75 18.38 16.19 4.23
N ILE A 76 18.10 15.70 5.43
CA ILE A 76 17.85 14.28 5.68
C ILE A 76 16.43 14.07 6.18
N ALA A 77 15.93 12.88 5.91
CA ALA A 77 14.73 12.34 6.54
C ALA A 77 15.00 10.93 7.06
N SER A 78 14.07 10.39 7.81
CA SER A 78 14.10 9.02 8.30
C SER A 78 12.79 8.29 8.01
N GLY A 79 12.81 6.99 8.25
CA GLY A 79 11.65 6.13 8.15
C GLY A 79 11.99 4.71 8.58
N VAL A 80 11.03 3.82 8.48
CA VAL A 80 11.22 2.40 8.76
C VAL A 80 10.91 1.57 7.52
N VAL A 81 11.78 0.59 7.22
CA VAL A 81 11.59 -0.40 6.16
C VAL A 81 11.38 -1.77 6.81
N PHE A 82 10.28 -2.42 6.46
CA PHE A 82 9.98 -3.79 6.87
C PHE A 82 10.29 -4.73 5.72
N VAL A 83 11.06 -5.75 6.02
CA VAL A 83 11.55 -6.72 5.03
C VAL A 83 11.07 -8.12 5.41
N PRO A 84 10.20 -8.74 4.62
CA PRO A 84 9.77 -10.11 4.84
C PRO A 84 10.96 -11.07 4.81
N GLN A 85 10.89 -12.14 5.60
CA GLN A 85 11.90 -13.18 5.63
C GLN A 85 11.40 -14.44 4.94
N GLY A 86 12.32 -15.20 4.33
CA GLY A 86 11.99 -16.48 3.69
C GLY A 86 11.31 -16.37 2.32
N LEU A 87 11.28 -15.19 1.71
CA LEU A 87 10.79 -15.04 0.35
C LEU A 87 11.71 -15.75 -0.65
N THR A 88 11.11 -16.46 -1.58
CA THR A 88 11.80 -17.17 -2.67
C THR A 88 11.90 -16.32 -3.93
N CYS A 89 11.13 -15.23 -4.02
CA CYS A 89 11.08 -14.36 -5.18
C CYS A 89 11.16 -12.86 -4.81
N LYS A 90 11.22 -12.00 -5.83
CA LYS A 90 11.27 -10.54 -5.66
C LYS A 90 9.93 -9.99 -5.19
N SER A 91 9.97 -9.15 -4.16
CA SER A 91 8.79 -8.53 -3.54
C SER A 91 8.48 -7.14 -4.12
N PRO A 92 7.21 -6.72 -4.20
CA PRO A 92 6.85 -5.34 -4.43
C PRO A 92 7.17 -4.45 -3.22
N ILE A 93 7.29 -3.14 -3.46
CA ILE A 93 7.33 -2.15 -2.40
C ILE A 93 5.91 -1.61 -2.17
N MET A 94 5.42 -1.66 -0.93
CA MET A 94 4.29 -0.86 -0.50
C MET A 94 4.79 0.31 0.34
N VAL A 95 4.39 1.52 -0.01
CA VAL A 95 4.60 2.70 0.83
C VAL A 95 3.34 2.93 1.65
N TYR A 96 3.50 2.98 2.97
CA TYR A 96 2.45 3.43 3.86
C TYR A 96 2.79 4.80 4.44
N ASN A 97 1.97 5.78 4.12
CA ASN A 97 2.07 7.15 4.60
C ASN A 97 1.22 7.32 5.85
N HIS A 98 1.86 7.68 6.97
CA HIS A 98 1.19 7.79 8.27
C HIS A 98 0.27 9.01 8.37
N GLY A 99 -0.66 8.97 9.32
CA GLY A 99 -1.57 10.07 9.65
C GLY A 99 -0.88 11.22 10.39
N THR A 100 -1.69 12.21 10.84
CA THR A 100 -1.19 13.44 11.47
C THR A 100 -0.41 13.18 12.74
N MET A 101 0.85 13.61 12.75
CA MET A 101 1.75 13.59 13.90
C MET A 101 2.43 14.95 14.07
N LEU A 102 2.54 15.42 15.31
CA LEU A 102 3.25 16.65 15.64
C LEU A 102 4.56 16.35 16.38
N LYS A 103 4.58 15.26 17.17
CA LYS A 103 5.72 14.90 18.00
C LYS A 103 6.67 13.94 17.25
N ARG A 104 7.96 14.31 17.15
CA ARG A 104 9.00 13.50 16.46
C ARG A 104 9.08 12.06 16.94
N SER A 105 8.91 11.82 18.25
CA SER A 105 9.00 10.48 18.83
C SER A 105 7.81 9.56 18.49
N GLN A 106 6.73 10.10 17.88
CA GLN A 106 5.59 9.30 17.42
C GLN A 106 5.81 8.72 16.03
N ALA A 107 6.85 9.17 15.32
CA ALA A 107 7.17 8.72 13.96
C ALA A 107 7.35 7.19 13.86
N PRO A 108 7.02 6.59 12.71
CA PRO A 108 7.12 5.15 12.49
C PRO A 108 8.51 4.57 12.78
N SER A 109 9.59 5.29 12.46
CA SER A 109 10.97 4.84 12.73
C SER A 109 11.31 4.77 14.22
N ASN A 110 10.48 5.33 15.09
CA ASN A 110 10.55 5.22 16.55
C ASN A 110 9.54 4.20 17.09
N MET A 111 9.03 3.31 16.25
CA MET A 111 8.02 2.28 16.57
C MET A 111 6.70 2.91 17.08
N GLY A 112 6.32 4.07 16.54
CA GLY A 112 5.07 4.76 16.84
C GLY A 112 3.82 3.95 16.47
N GLY A 113 2.63 4.43 16.86
CA GLY A 113 1.38 3.65 16.84
C GLY A 113 1.01 2.99 15.51
N GLU A 114 1.35 3.60 14.37
CA GLU A 114 1.06 3.03 13.04
C GLU A 114 2.12 2.02 12.55
N TYR A 115 3.20 1.79 13.31
CA TYR A 115 4.22 0.78 13.03
C TYR A 115 3.63 -0.63 12.80
N LEU A 116 2.53 -0.95 13.49
CA LEU A 116 1.82 -2.22 13.37
C LEU A 116 1.35 -2.51 11.93
N ILE A 117 1.05 -1.47 11.12
CA ILE A 117 0.62 -1.63 9.72
C ILE A 117 1.77 -2.18 8.88
N GLY A 118 2.99 -1.69 9.11
CA GLY A 118 4.19 -2.22 8.48
C GLY A 118 4.44 -3.68 8.84
N VAL A 119 4.26 -4.06 10.11
CA VAL A 119 4.36 -5.46 10.55
C VAL A 119 3.32 -6.33 9.84
N ALA A 120 2.04 -5.92 9.85
CA ALA A 120 0.95 -6.67 9.25
C ALA A 120 1.15 -6.90 7.74
N THR A 121 1.51 -5.85 7.01
CA THR A 121 1.69 -5.94 5.55
C THR A 121 2.96 -6.67 5.15
N SER A 122 4.05 -6.47 5.90
CA SER A 122 5.30 -7.18 5.61
C SER A 122 5.21 -8.67 5.94
N ALA A 123 4.49 -9.05 6.99
CA ALA A 123 4.20 -10.46 7.30
C ALA A 123 3.38 -11.15 6.19
N ASP A 124 2.71 -10.39 5.34
CA ASP A 124 2.01 -10.85 4.13
C ASP A 124 2.90 -10.84 2.87
N GLY A 125 4.20 -10.59 3.00
CA GLY A 125 5.19 -10.76 1.93
C GLY A 125 5.52 -9.51 1.11
N MET A 126 5.08 -8.30 1.48
CA MET A 126 5.50 -7.05 0.83
C MET A 126 6.65 -6.39 1.59
N VAL A 127 7.61 -5.81 0.88
CA VAL A 127 8.51 -4.85 1.51
C VAL A 127 7.75 -3.56 1.75
N VAL A 128 7.72 -3.10 3.01
CA VAL A 128 6.96 -1.90 3.39
C VAL A 128 7.91 -0.78 3.75
N ALA A 129 7.73 0.37 3.12
CA ALA A 129 8.44 1.61 3.42
C ALA A 129 7.48 2.60 4.10
N MET A 130 7.82 3.06 5.30
CA MET A 130 7.04 4.05 6.05
C MET A 130 7.95 5.25 6.34
N PRO A 131 7.85 6.34 5.54
CA PRO A 131 8.59 7.58 5.79
C PRO A 131 8.06 8.27 7.06
N ASP A 132 8.96 8.92 7.79
CA ASP A 132 8.59 9.77 8.95
C ASP A 132 8.15 11.17 8.53
N TYR A 133 8.43 11.58 7.30
CA TYR A 133 8.36 12.92 6.71
C TYR A 133 9.42 13.91 7.27
N LEU A 134 9.51 15.08 6.61
CA LEU A 134 10.36 16.17 7.08
C LEU A 134 9.88 16.68 8.44
N GLY A 135 10.82 17.07 9.29
CA GLY A 135 10.54 17.60 10.63
C GLY A 135 10.11 16.56 11.66
N LEU A 136 9.97 15.28 11.28
CA LEU A 136 9.70 14.15 12.17
C LEU A 136 10.86 13.14 12.17
N GLY A 137 10.87 12.20 13.10
CA GLY A 137 11.98 11.26 13.27
C GLY A 137 13.33 11.97 13.42
N GLU A 138 14.29 11.65 12.54
CA GLU A 138 15.63 12.28 12.53
C GLU A 138 15.71 13.54 11.65
N SER A 139 14.63 13.92 10.96
CA SER A 139 14.63 15.11 10.11
C SER A 139 14.66 16.40 10.95
N PRO A 140 15.54 17.36 10.65
CA PRO A 140 15.57 18.64 11.36
C PRO A 140 14.39 19.53 10.93
N GLY A 141 14.19 20.62 11.68
CA GLY A 141 13.20 21.64 11.37
C GLY A 141 11.77 21.27 11.80
N ILE A 142 10.79 21.92 11.22
CA ILE A 142 9.36 21.67 11.44
C ILE A 142 8.81 20.65 10.43
N HIS A 143 7.72 19.99 10.79
CA HIS A 143 6.97 19.17 9.84
C HIS A 143 6.13 20.07 8.92
N PRO A 144 6.38 20.06 7.57
CA PRO A 144 5.61 20.86 6.61
C PRO A 144 4.26 20.20 6.29
N TYR A 145 3.38 20.17 7.28
CA TYR A 145 2.08 19.51 7.29
C TYR A 145 1.20 19.93 6.12
N HIS A 146 0.76 18.98 5.28
CA HIS A 146 0.01 19.18 4.05
C HIS A 146 0.71 20.02 2.95
N HIS A 147 2.03 20.21 3.03
CA HIS A 147 2.78 20.77 1.91
C HIS A 147 3.08 19.67 0.89
N ALA A 148 2.22 19.53 -0.10
CA ALA A 148 2.14 18.39 -1.02
C ALA A 148 3.48 18.03 -1.69
N HIS A 149 4.24 19.05 -2.13
CA HIS A 149 5.50 18.82 -2.83
C HIS A 149 6.58 18.21 -1.92
N SER A 150 6.79 18.76 -0.73
CA SER A 150 7.83 18.25 0.17
C SER A 150 7.47 16.89 0.78
N GLU A 151 6.17 16.65 1.05
CA GLU A 151 5.69 15.34 1.48
C GLU A 151 5.96 14.29 0.39
N ALA A 152 5.57 14.56 -0.86
CA ALA A 152 5.76 13.63 -1.97
C ALA A 152 7.24 13.37 -2.28
N THR A 153 8.08 14.41 -2.27
CA THR A 153 9.53 14.26 -2.52
C THR A 153 10.19 13.39 -1.45
N CYS A 154 9.85 13.63 -0.19
CA CYS A 154 10.36 12.82 0.93
C CYS A 154 9.99 11.34 0.77
N VAL A 155 8.77 11.02 0.32
CA VAL A 155 8.32 9.65 0.05
C VAL A 155 9.08 9.04 -1.12
N ILE A 156 9.27 9.76 -2.21
CA ILE A 156 10.00 9.28 -3.39
C ILE A 156 11.45 8.92 -3.03
N ASP A 157 12.11 9.77 -2.24
CA ASP A 157 13.48 9.51 -1.80
C ASP A 157 13.55 8.34 -0.81
N MET A 158 12.51 8.11 0.00
CA MET A 158 12.37 6.91 0.82
C MET A 158 12.30 5.63 -0.04
N ILE A 159 11.58 5.65 -1.17
CA ILE A 159 11.54 4.50 -2.08
C ILE A 159 12.94 4.24 -2.67
N ARG A 160 13.65 5.29 -3.07
CA ARG A 160 15.03 5.19 -3.57
C ARG A 160 15.97 4.59 -2.52
N ALA A 161 15.92 5.10 -1.29
CA ALA A 161 16.70 4.58 -0.17
C ALA A 161 16.34 3.12 0.17
N THR A 162 15.06 2.73 0.04
CA THR A 162 14.62 1.34 0.21
C THR A 162 15.20 0.41 -0.86
N ARG A 163 15.30 0.88 -2.11
CA ARG A 163 15.97 0.15 -3.19
C ARG A 163 17.48 -0.01 -2.93
N GLU A 164 18.14 1.02 -2.42
CA GLU A 164 19.55 0.92 -2.02
C GLU A 164 19.75 -0.03 -0.82
N LEU A 165 18.84 0.02 0.16
CA LEU A 165 18.84 -0.92 1.29
C LEU A 165 18.69 -2.37 0.82
N SER A 166 17.90 -2.62 -0.22
CA SER A 166 17.73 -3.97 -0.76
C SER A 166 19.03 -4.57 -1.28
N VAL A 167 19.86 -3.75 -1.91
CA VAL A 167 21.19 -4.15 -2.38
C VAL A 167 22.11 -4.43 -1.19
N VAL A 168 22.09 -3.58 -0.17
CA VAL A 168 22.93 -3.72 1.04
C VAL A 168 22.58 -4.99 1.82
N LEU A 169 21.30 -5.30 1.96
CA LEU A 169 20.82 -6.45 2.74
C LEU A 169 20.60 -7.72 1.91
N GLY A 170 20.67 -7.64 0.57
CA GLY A 170 20.60 -8.78 -0.33
C GLY A 170 19.20 -9.38 -0.51
N TYR A 171 18.13 -8.58 -0.40
CA TYR A 171 16.77 -9.03 -0.72
C TYR A 171 16.30 -8.51 -2.09
N GLY A 172 15.46 -9.30 -2.78
CA GLY A 172 14.99 -8.96 -4.11
C GLY A 172 13.76 -8.03 -4.10
N LEU A 173 13.79 -7.00 -4.95
CA LEU A 173 12.63 -6.15 -5.24
C LEU A 173 12.23 -6.32 -6.70
N ASN A 174 10.93 -6.35 -6.98
CA ASN A 174 10.39 -6.19 -8.32
C ASN A 174 10.15 -4.69 -8.63
N ASP A 175 9.57 -4.38 -9.79
CA ASP A 175 9.36 -2.99 -10.24
C ASP A 175 8.08 -2.34 -9.70
N GLN A 176 7.21 -3.09 -9.02
CA GLN A 176 5.92 -2.60 -8.56
C GLN A 176 6.05 -1.73 -7.30
N VAL A 177 5.38 -0.59 -7.33
CA VAL A 177 5.19 0.30 -6.18
C VAL A 177 3.70 0.44 -5.92
N PHE A 178 3.28 0.15 -4.69
CA PHE A 178 1.95 0.39 -4.16
C PHE A 178 2.01 1.58 -3.19
N LEU A 179 1.04 2.49 -3.28
CA LEU A 179 0.99 3.68 -2.46
C LEU A 179 -0.31 3.71 -1.65
N THR A 180 -0.21 3.83 -0.34
CA THR A 180 -1.37 4.02 0.53
C THR A 180 -1.02 4.84 1.76
N GLY A 181 -2.03 5.29 2.49
CA GLY A 181 -1.89 6.04 3.73
C GLY A 181 -3.22 6.62 4.16
N TYR A 182 -3.35 6.87 5.45
CA TYR A 182 -4.60 7.29 6.08
C TYR A 182 -4.56 8.76 6.54
N SER A 183 -5.68 9.48 6.41
CA SER A 183 -5.82 10.86 6.88
C SER A 183 -4.81 11.80 6.20
N GLN A 184 -3.87 12.45 6.91
CA GLN A 184 -2.73 13.14 6.28
C GLN A 184 -2.03 12.21 5.29
N GLY A 185 -1.81 10.94 5.66
CA GLY A 185 -1.20 9.96 4.78
C GLY A 185 -1.97 9.71 3.48
N GLY A 186 -3.29 9.90 3.48
CA GLY A 186 -4.11 9.90 2.27
C GLY A 186 -3.76 11.06 1.34
N HIS A 187 -3.58 12.28 1.89
CA HIS A 187 -3.10 13.44 1.15
C HIS A 187 -1.69 13.20 0.59
N VAL A 188 -0.75 12.72 1.42
CA VAL A 188 0.62 12.38 1.00
C VAL A 188 0.63 11.34 -0.11
N THR A 189 -0.20 10.30 0.00
CA THR A 189 -0.35 9.26 -1.03
C THR A 189 -0.78 9.86 -2.37
N MET A 190 -1.78 10.75 -2.36
CA MET A 190 -2.26 11.44 -3.55
C MET A 190 -1.19 12.34 -4.15
N ALA A 191 -0.47 13.11 -3.31
CA ALA A 191 0.64 13.98 -3.72
C ALA A 191 1.78 13.18 -4.36
N THR A 192 2.16 12.07 -3.73
CA THR A 192 3.22 11.17 -4.23
C THR A 192 2.84 10.54 -5.56
N HIS A 193 1.63 10.04 -5.70
CA HIS A 193 1.14 9.48 -6.96
C HIS A 193 1.22 10.52 -8.09
N LYS A 194 0.66 11.71 -7.85
CA LYS A 194 0.67 12.82 -8.81
C LYS A 194 2.10 13.20 -9.23
N LEU A 195 3.02 13.30 -8.27
CA LEU A 195 4.40 13.69 -8.54
C LEU A 195 5.18 12.60 -9.30
N ILE A 196 4.97 11.32 -8.96
CA ILE A 196 5.58 10.20 -9.69
C ILE A 196 5.12 10.21 -11.15
N GLU A 197 3.82 10.29 -11.42
CA GLU A 197 3.32 10.25 -12.79
C GLU A 197 3.73 11.47 -13.61
N SER A 198 3.77 12.65 -13.01
CA SER A 198 4.13 13.88 -13.72
C SER A 198 5.64 14.02 -13.99
N SER A 199 6.50 13.46 -13.15
CA SER A 199 7.92 13.78 -13.16
C SER A 199 8.86 12.57 -13.08
N PHE A 200 8.39 11.41 -12.59
CA PHE A 200 9.24 10.24 -12.32
C PHE A 200 8.66 8.93 -12.89
N SER A 201 7.76 9.01 -13.87
CA SER A 201 7.11 7.82 -14.48
C SER A 201 8.08 6.87 -15.20
N SER A 202 9.26 7.36 -15.59
CA SER A 202 10.34 6.53 -16.14
C SER A 202 11.13 5.76 -15.07
N GLU A 203 11.08 6.20 -13.81
CA GLU A 203 11.81 5.60 -12.69
C GLU A 203 10.92 4.65 -11.87
N PHE A 204 9.64 4.99 -11.72
CA PHE A 204 8.71 4.24 -10.87
C PHE A 204 7.48 3.80 -11.63
N LYS A 205 7.10 2.55 -11.41
CA LYS A 205 5.84 1.98 -11.90
C LYS A 205 4.88 1.82 -10.74
N ILE A 206 3.89 2.70 -10.66
CA ILE A 206 2.80 2.55 -9.70
C ILE A 206 1.91 1.40 -10.18
N ALA A 207 1.81 0.35 -9.37
CA ALA A 207 0.91 -0.76 -9.64
C ALA A 207 -0.54 -0.40 -9.31
N ALA A 208 -0.74 0.20 -8.14
CA ALA A 208 -2.01 0.80 -7.72
C ALA A 208 -1.78 1.77 -6.55
N SER A 209 -2.71 2.69 -6.32
CA SER A 209 -2.73 3.54 -5.14
C SER A 209 -4.07 3.52 -4.42
N ALA A 210 -4.02 3.66 -3.10
CA ALA A 210 -5.21 3.76 -2.26
C ALA A 210 -5.04 4.90 -1.25
N PRO A 211 -5.36 6.15 -1.61
CA PRO A 211 -5.46 7.26 -0.67
C PRO A 211 -6.70 7.09 0.22
N LEU A 212 -6.56 7.11 1.57
CA LEU A 212 -7.61 6.80 2.53
C LEU A 212 -7.98 8.04 3.34
N SER A 213 -9.25 8.43 3.36
CA SER A 213 -9.82 9.56 4.13
C SER A 213 -8.92 10.79 4.14
N GLY A 214 -8.39 11.19 2.98
CA GLY A 214 -7.45 12.31 2.85
C GLY A 214 -8.13 13.63 2.49
N ALA A 215 -7.53 14.76 2.92
CA ALA A 215 -7.97 16.11 2.61
C ALA A 215 -7.47 16.54 1.21
N TYR A 216 -8.14 16.11 0.15
CA TYR A 216 -7.68 16.33 -1.24
C TYR A 216 -8.02 17.72 -1.76
N GLN A 217 -9.02 18.39 -1.18
CA GLN A 217 -9.41 19.76 -1.50
C GLN A 217 -9.31 20.65 -0.25
N LEU A 218 -8.08 21.05 0.08
CA LEU A 218 -7.78 21.86 1.25
C LEU A 218 -8.46 23.23 1.26
N SER A 219 -8.53 23.89 0.09
CA SER A 219 -9.02 25.27 -0.03
C SER A 219 -10.54 25.43 -0.04
N GLY A 220 -11.27 24.34 -0.17
CA GLY A 220 -12.74 24.31 -0.24
C GLY A 220 -13.33 23.35 0.78
N VAL A 221 -13.67 22.15 0.33
CA VAL A 221 -14.37 21.13 1.13
C VAL A 221 -13.78 20.96 2.54
N GLN A 222 -12.45 20.85 2.67
CA GLN A 222 -11.83 20.66 3.98
C GLN A 222 -11.75 21.96 4.78
N ALA A 223 -11.53 23.11 4.13
CA ALA A 223 -11.53 24.39 4.82
C ALA A 223 -12.88 24.71 5.48
N GLU A 224 -14.00 24.37 4.83
CA GLU A 224 -15.34 24.55 5.38
C GLU A 224 -15.55 23.72 6.66
N VAL A 225 -14.99 22.52 6.73
CA VAL A 225 -15.09 21.64 7.92
C VAL A 225 -14.33 22.23 9.10
N ILE A 226 -13.09 22.68 8.91
CA ILE A 226 -12.22 23.15 10.00
C ILE A 226 -12.48 24.60 10.43
N THR A 227 -13.22 25.38 9.61
CA THR A 227 -13.59 26.76 9.92
C THR A 227 -15.06 26.94 10.33
N ARG A 228 -15.79 25.85 10.55
CA ARG A 228 -17.20 25.89 10.96
C ARG A 228 -17.41 26.53 12.36
N ASP A 229 -18.62 27.01 12.63
CA ASP A 229 -19.04 27.61 13.92
C ASP A 229 -19.48 26.55 14.95
N SER A 230 -18.82 25.41 14.98
CA SER A 230 -19.14 24.32 15.91
C SER A 230 -17.88 23.63 16.38
N SER A 231 -18.00 22.86 17.44
CA SER A 231 -16.96 21.99 17.93
C SER A 231 -16.42 21.07 16.83
N TYR A 232 -15.13 20.86 16.84
CA TYR A 232 -14.41 20.00 15.89
C TYR A 232 -13.52 19.04 16.66
N GLY A 233 -13.54 17.77 16.32
CA GLY A 233 -12.87 16.70 17.06
C GLY A 233 -11.34 16.77 17.08
N ALA A 234 -10.73 17.61 16.23
CA ALA A 234 -9.28 17.80 16.16
C ALA A 234 -8.93 19.30 15.95
N PRO A 235 -9.24 20.18 16.95
CA PRO A 235 -9.08 21.62 16.80
C PRO A 235 -7.63 22.05 16.53
N GLY A 236 -6.65 21.22 16.88
CA GLY A 236 -5.23 21.45 16.65
C GLY A 236 -4.81 21.45 15.18
N TYR A 237 -5.63 20.89 14.26
CA TYR A 237 -5.28 20.84 12.84
C TYR A 237 -5.27 22.22 12.17
N LEU A 238 -6.16 23.13 12.57
CA LEU A 238 -6.16 24.47 12.03
C LEU A 238 -4.88 25.27 12.35
N PRO A 239 -4.46 25.42 13.62
CA PRO A 239 -3.19 26.09 13.90
C PRO A 239 -1.99 25.31 13.34
N PHE A 240 -2.06 23.99 13.17
CA PHE A 240 -0.98 23.22 12.56
C PHE A 240 -0.76 23.63 11.10
N ILE A 241 -1.80 23.62 10.27
CA ILE A 241 -1.66 24.01 8.86
C ILE A 241 -1.30 25.48 8.72
N ILE A 242 -1.85 26.38 9.54
CA ILE A 242 -1.52 27.80 9.53
C ILE A 242 -0.04 28.03 9.85
N ASN A 243 0.48 27.46 10.94
CA ASN A 243 1.89 27.62 11.33
C ASN A 243 2.84 27.03 10.31
N THR A 244 2.50 25.86 9.76
CA THR A 244 3.28 25.23 8.70
C THR A 244 3.35 26.14 7.45
N PHE A 245 2.19 26.57 6.95
CA PHE A 245 2.14 27.40 5.75
C PHE A 245 2.72 28.78 5.97
N ASN A 246 2.58 29.34 7.19
CA ASN A 246 3.27 30.58 7.53
C ASN A 246 4.80 30.40 7.45
N THR A 247 5.33 29.29 7.93
CA THR A 247 6.78 29.01 7.86
C THR A 247 7.24 28.78 6.42
N VAL A 248 6.49 27.98 5.63
CA VAL A 248 6.86 27.63 4.25
C VAL A 248 6.75 28.82 3.30
N TYR A 249 5.68 29.61 3.44
CA TYR A 249 5.33 30.67 2.47
C TYR A 249 5.55 32.09 3.01
N ASN A 250 5.93 32.24 4.29
CA ASN A 250 6.16 33.54 4.94
C ASN A 250 4.97 34.52 4.80
N LEU A 251 3.77 34.06 5.15
CA LEU A 251 2.50 34.76 4.90
C LEU A 251 2.25 35.95 5.85
N TYR A 252 2.65 35.80 7.13
CA TYR A 252 2.39 36.78 8.18
C TYR A 252 3.70 37.07 8.94
N PRO A 253 3.99 38.35 9.21
CA PRO A 253 5.22 38.75 9.92
C PRO A 253 5.27 38.29 11.38
N SER A 254 4.11 38.17 12.04
CA SER A 254 4.00 37.81 13.45
C SER A 254 2.79 36.93 13.70
N TYR A 255 2.86 36.08 14.72
CA TYR A 255 1.70 35.31 15.18
C TYR A 255 0.58 36.17 15.77
N SER A 256 0.90 37.38 16.27
CA SER A 256 -0.10 38.36 16.70
C SER A 256 -0.90 38.95 15.51
N ASP A 257 -0.44 38.76 14.27
CA ASP A 257 -1.19 39.13 13.07
C ASP A 257 -2.19 38.03 12.64
N ILE A 258 -2.12 36.87 13.28
CA ILE A 258 -2.95 35.68 12.99
C ILE A 258 -3.93 35.40 14.13
N TYR A 259 -3.38 35.30 15.35
CA TYR A 259 -4.10 34.78 16.52
C TYR A 259 -4.48 35.90 17.49
N LYS A 260 -5.63 35.71 18.14
CA LYS A 260 -6.01 36.50 19.32
C LYS A 260 -5.08 36.18 20.49
N SER A 261 -4.79 37.18 21.34
CA SER A 261 -4.18 36.91 22.64
C SER A 261 -5.13 36.06 23.50
N PRO A 262 -4.63 35.03 24.22
CA PRO A 262 -3.21 34.70 24.44
C PRO A 262 -2.64 33.67 23.44
N TYR A 263 -3.38 33.25 22.39
CA TYR A 263 -3.02 32.17 21.49
C TYR A 263 -1.80 32.50 20.63
N ASP A 264 -1.54 33.78 20.34
CA ASP A 264 -0.36 34.27 19.63
C ASP A 264 0.96 33.92 20.34
N VAL A 265 0.92 33.73 21.66
CA VAL A 265 2.06 33.33 22.50
C VAL A 265 2.00 31.84 22.85
N LEU A 266 0.80 31.32 23.08
CA LEU A 266 0.62 29.92 23.55
C LEU A 266 0.87 28.88 22.46
N ILE A 267 0.45 29.13 21.21
CA ILE A 267 0.46 28.13 20.13
C ILE A 267 1.85 27.87 19.53
N PRO A 268 2.68 28.88 19.19
CA PRO A 268 3.93 28.66 18.47
C PRO A 268 4.92 27.68 19.10
N PRO A 269 5.07 27.62 20.44
CA PRO A 269 6.01 26.70 21.09
C PRO A 269 5.73 25.21 20.83
N PHE A 270 4.50 24.84 20.46
CA PHE A 270 4.14 23.43 20.23
C PHE A 270 4.75 22.83 18.95
N PHE A 271 5.27 23.67 18.04
CA PHE A 271 5.80 23.22 16.74
C PHE A 271 7.31 22.94 16.73
N ASP A 272 7.92 22.73 17.88
CA ASP A 272 9.34 22.34 18.02
C ASP A 272 9.61 20.83 17.87
N GLY A 273 8.54 20.03 17.72
CA GLY A 273 8.58 18.57 17.56
C GLY A 273 8.59 17.79 18.89
N ASN A 274 8.45 18.46 20.04
CA ASN A 274 8.44 17.82 21.37
C ASN A 274 7.02 17.55 21.90
N TYR A 275 6.02 18.21 21.35
CA TYR A 275 4.64 18.13 21.82
C TYR A 275 3.76 17.30 20.88
N SER A 276 2.81 16.58 21.46
CA SER A 276 1.77 15.90 20.69
C SER A 276 0.64 16.87 20.31
N ILE A 277 -0.17 16.49 19.30
CA ILE A 277 -1.34 17.28 18.91
C ILE A 277 -2.32 17.44 20.07
N GLY A 278 -2.56 16.42 20.87
CA GLY A 278 -3.44 16.51 22.05
C GLY A 278 -2.94 17.45 23.13
N GLN A 279 -1.62 17.67 23.24
CA GLN A 279 -1.09 18.70 24.16
C GLN A 279 -1.39 20.12 23.65
N LEU A 280 -1.34 20.36 22.35
CA LEU A 280 -1.78 21.62 21.74
C LEU A 280 -3.29 21.82 21.94
N GLU A 281 -4.08 20.79 21.72
CA GLU A 281 -5.54 20.84 21.87
C GLU A 281 -6.01 21.17 23.28
N ASN A 282 -5.23 20.83 24.30
CA ASN A 282 -5.54 21.18 25.69
C ASN A 282 -5.44 22.68 26.00
N VAL A 283 -4.83 23.49 25.12
CA VAL A 283 -4.62 24.94 25.36
C VAL A 283 -5.42 25.82 24.40
N ILE A 284 -6.19 25.21 23.48
CA ILE A 284 -7.04 25.91 22.52
C ILE A 284 -8.49 25.47 22.68
N PRO A 285 -9.48 26.29 22.22
CA PRO A 285 -10.89 25.91 22.25
C PRO A 285 -11.18 24.81 21.20
N ASP A 286 -12.26 24.07 21.44
CA ASP A 286 -12.75 23.03 20.54
C ASP A 286 -13.38 23.57 19.23
N THR A 287 -13.62 24.87 19.14
CA THR A 287 -14.03 25.58 17.92
C THR A 287 -12.77 26.21 17.29
N PRO A 288 -12.15 25.61 16.25
CA PRO A 288 -10.80 25.97 15.81
C PRO A 288 -10.64 27.45 15.45
N LYS A 289 -11.60 28.01 14.68
CA LYS A 289 -11.52 29.43 14.24
C LYS A 289 -11.61 30.44 15.37
N ALA A 290 -12.03 30.04 16.59
CA ALA A 290 -12.12 30.95 17.72
C ALA A 290 -10.78 31.55 18.17
N ILE A 291 -9.66 30.93 17.80
CA ILE A 291 -8.30 31.42 18.06
C ILE A 291 -7.88 32.56 17.12
N LEU A 292 -8.52 32.69 15.95
CA LEU A 292 -8.12 33.63 14.90
C LEU A 292 -8.61 35.05 15.17
N LEU A 293 -7.84 36.03 14.73
CA LEU A 293 -8.31 37.40 14.65
C LEU A 293 -9.53 37.50 13.72
N PRO A 294 -10.57 38.29 14.08
CA PRO A 294 -11.74 38.48 13.20
C PRO A 294 -11.39 39.00 11.81
N SER A 295 -10.38 39.85 11.69
CA SER A 295 -9.87 40.36 10.44
C SER A 295 -9.28 39.28 9.54
N VAL A 296 -8.50 38.34 10.11
CA VAL A 296 -7.90 37.21 9.39
C VAL A 296 -8.99 36.26 8.88
N LEU A 297 -9.96 35.92 9.74
CA LEU A 297 -11.07 35.07 9.37
C LEU A 297 -11.92 35.71 8.27
N SER A 298 -12.30 36.99 8.43
CA SER A 298 -13.08 37.72 7.44
C SER A 298 -12.36 37.85 6.10
N ASP A 299 -11.06 38.10 6.08
CA ASP A 299 -10.25 38.14 4.87
C ASP A 299 -10.18 36.75 4.22
N PHE A 300 -9.96 35.69 4.99
CA PHE A 300 -9.98 34.32 4.49
C PHE A 300 -11.32 33.95 3.85
N GLU A 301 -12.44 34.30 4.48
CA GLU A 301 -13.79 33.94 4.01
C GLU A 301 -14.21 34.73 2.76
N ASN A 302 -13.86 36.02 2.68
CA ASN A 302 -14.43 36.95 1.71
C ASN A 302 -13.46 37.40 0.60
N ASN A 303 -12.14 37.18 0.79
CA ASN A 303 -11.13 37.59 -0.18
C ASN A 303 -10.63 36.40 -1.00
N PRO A 304 -11.01 36.22 -2.27
CA PRO A 304 -10.53 35.11 -3.10
C PRO A 304 -9.00 35.15 -3.33
N ASN A 305 -8.37 36.33 -3.13
CA ASN A 305 -6.92 36.50 -3.25
C ASN A 305 -6.21 36.47 -1.89
N ASN A 306 -6.87 36.02 -0.81
CA ASN A 306 -6.22 35.85 0.48
C ASN A 306 -4.99 34.95 0.35
N PRO A 307 -3.79 35.39 0.79
CA PRO A 307 -2.55 34.62 0.59
C PRO A 307 -2.60 33.21 1.17
N PHE A 308 -3.16 33.03 2.35
CA PHE A 308 -3.29 31.69 2.94
C PHE A 308 -4.25 30.79 2.13
N ARG A 309 -5.37 31.33 1.63
CA ARG A 309 -6.26 30.60 0.72
C ARG A 309 -5.55 30.15 -0.55
N LEU A 310 -4.71 31.00 -1.15
CA LEU A 310 -3.96 30.68 -2.36
C LEU A 310 -2.95 29.55 -2.11
N THR A 311 -2.29 29.52 -0.94
CA THR A 311 -1.40 28.41 -0.60
C THR A 311 -2.15 27.09 -0.38
N LEU A 312 -3.37 27.12 0.16
CA LEU A 312 -4.23 25.93 0.22
C LEU A 312 -4.62 25.45 -1.20
N VAL A 313 -4.91 26.38 -2.13
CA VAL A 313 -5.19 26.03 -3.54
C VAL A 313 -3.99 25.35 -4.21
N GLU A 314 -2.77 25.84 -3.97
CA GLU A 314 -1.53 25.25 -4.48
C GLU A 314 -1.35 23.80 -4.03
N ASN A 315 -1.76 23.49 -2.80
CA ASN A 315 -1.65 22.17 -2.21
C ASN A 315 -2.92 21.29 -2.39
N ASN A 316 -3.86 21.70 -3.22
CA ASN A 316 -4.98 20.86 -3.63
C ASN A 316 -4.53 19.72 -4.55
N LEU A 317 -5.11 18.55 -4.35
CA LEU A 317 -4.72 17.32 -5.04
C LEU A 317 -5.87 16.66 -5.84
N TYR A 318 -7.02 17.29 -5.91
CA TYR A 318 -8.21 16.71 -6.54
C TYR A 318 -8.33 16.96 -8.05
N ASN A 319 -7.58 17.89 -8.62
CA ASN A 319 -7.74 18.35 -10.01
C ASN A 319 -6.56 17.93 -10.90
N TRP A 320 -6.55 16.67 -11.32
CA TRP A 320 -5.58 16.07 -12.25
C TRP A 320 -6.15 14.78 -12.83
N SER A 321 -5.39 14.03 -13.64
CA SER A 321 -5.83 12.78 -14.26
C SER A 321 -4.80 11.68 -14.00
N PRO A 322 -4.96 10.83 -12.98
CA PRO A 322 -4.08 9.67 -12.77
C PRO A 322 -4.24 8.64 -13.89
N ILE A 323 -3.12 7.98 -14.21
CA ILE A 323 -3.01 6.92 -15.22
C ILE A 323 -3.10 5.56 -14.52
N ALA A 324 -2.32 5.36 -13.46
CA ALA A 324 -2.35 4.11 -12.69
C ALA A 324 -3.66 3.99 -11.88
N PRO A 325 -4.11 2.77 -11.63
CA PRO A 325 -5.32 2.52 -10.85
C PRO A 325 -5.28 3.18 -9.48
N MET A 326 -6.35 3.92 -9.14
CA MET A 326 -6.51 4.61 -7.87
C MET A 326 -7.88 4.32 -7.27
N ARG A 327 -7.91 3.96 -5.99
CA ARG A 327 -9.14 3.81 -5.24
C ARG A 327 -9.06 4.56 -3.91
N MET A 328 -9.86 5.61 -3.78
CA MET A 328 -10.01 6.37 -2.53
C MET A 328 -11.03 5.68 -1.63
N TYR A 329 -10.63 5.30 -0.42
CA TYR A 329 -11.57 4.81 0.59
C TYR A 329 -11.86 5.89 1.61
N TYR A 330 -13.12 5.95 2.06
CA TYR A 330 -13.62 6.91 3.04
C TYR A 330 -14.73 6.28 3.89
N CYS A 331 -15.16 6.97 4.94
CA CYS A 331 -16.38 6.64 5.67
C CYS A 331 -17.29 7.85 5.72
N GLU A 332 -18.62 7.65 5.62
CA GLU A 332 -19.56 8.76 5.50
C GLU A 332 -19.77 9.51 6.82
N ALA A 333 -19.61 8.83 7.96
CA ALA A 333 -19.67 9.44 9.28
C ALA A 333 -18.35 10.06 9.76
N ASP A 334 -17.33 10.17 8.88
CA ASP A 334 -16.05 10.79 9.20
C ASP A 334 -16.23 12.29 9.53
N GLU A 335 -16.02 12.63 10.80
CA GLU A 335 -16.24 13.96 11.36
C GLU A 335 -15.01 14.89 11.23
N LEU A 336 -13.83 14.33 10.91
CA LEU A 336 -12.58 15.07 10.79
C LEU A 336 -12.22 15.40 9.34
N VAL A 337 -12.29 14.40 8.46
CA VAL A 337 -12.01 14.57 7.03
C VAL A 337 -13.25 14.13 6.25
N THR A 338 -14.06 15.10 5.84
CA THR A 338 -15.31 14.79 5.17
C THR A 338 -15.10 13.95 3.91
N TYR A 339 -15.92 12.91 3.75
CA TYR A 339 -15.93 12.04 2.57
C TYR A 339 -16.13 12.79 1.25
N LEU A 340 -16.65 14.01 1.29
CA LEU A 340 -16.80 14.87 0.11
C LEU A 340 -15.47 15.16 -0.58
N ASN A 341 -14.33 15.12 0.14
CA ASN A 341 -13.00 15.20 -0.47
C ASN A 341 -12.79 14.09 -1.52
N ALA A 342 -13.16 12.85 -1.21
CA ALA A 342 -13.00 11.72 -2.13
C ALA A 342 -13.98 11.80 -3.32
N LEU A 343 -15.22 12.22 -3.07
CA LEU A 343 -16.22 12.36 -4.13
C LEU A 343 -15.85 13.47 -5.10
N GLU A 344 -15.44 14.65 -4.60
CA GLU A 344 -15.02 15.77 -5.43
C GLU A 344 -13.76 15.42 -6.24
N ALA A 345 -12.78 14.77 -5.62
CA ALA A 345 -11.58 14.30 -6.31
C ALA A 345 -11.91 13.33 -7.45
N LYS A 346 -12.71 12.29 -7.19
CA LYS A 346 -13.16 11.36 -8.23
C LYS A 346 -13.86 12.08 -9.38
N ASN A 347 -14.85 12.91 -9.06
CA ASN A 347 -15.63 13.63 -10.07
C ASN A 347 -14.72 14.50 -10.96
N LYS A 348 -13.79 15.24 -10.35
CA LYS A 348 -12.89 16.12 -11.07
C LYS A 348 -11.87 15.36 -11.92
N MET A 349 -11.32 14.27 -11.39
CA MET A 349 -10.39 13.40 -12.12
C MET A 349 -11.07 12.75 -13.33
N HIS A 350 -12.31 12.27 -13.20
CA HIS A 350 -13.09 11.76 -14.34
C HIS A 350 -13.36 12.84 -15.40
N LEU A 351 -13.69 14.07 -14.98
CA LEU A 351 -13.83 15.21 -15.91
C LEU A 351 -12.53 15.52 -16.65
N ASN A 352 -11.39 15.24 -16.05
CA ASN A 352 -10.06 15.37 -16.67
C ASN A 352 -9.65 14.13 -17.49
N GLY A 353 -10.52 13.12 -17.62
CA GLY A 353 -10.29 11.94 -18.46
C GLY A 353 -9.71 10.72 -17.75
N ALA A 354 -9.60 10.73 -16.44
CA ALA A 354 -9.17 9.53 -15.69
C ALA A 354 -10.21 8.41 -15.80
N VAL A 355 -9.77 7.18 -16.11
CA VAL A 355 -10.64 6.01 -16.31
C VAL A 355 -10.54 4.96 -15.20
N HIS A 356 -9.46 4.99 -14.41
CA HIS A 356 -9.17 3.99 -13.38
C HIS A 356 -9.18 4.60 -11.97
N VAL A 357 -10.13 5.50 -11.71
CA VAL A 357 -10.30 6.19 -10.42
C VAL A 357 -11.64 5.84 -9.81
N GLU A 358 -11.60 5.30 -8.60
CA GLU A 358 -12.78 4.97 -7.82
C GLU A 358 -12.77 5.68 -6.46
N SER A 359 -13.94 5.90 -5.89
CA SER A 359 -14.12 6.29 -4.51
C SER A 359 -15.18 5.40 -3.87
N VAL A 360 -14.84 4.77 -2.74
CA VAL A 360 -15.64 3.71 -2.12
C VAL A 360 -15.83 4.00 -0.63
N SER A 361 -17.06 3.89 -0.15
CA SER A 361 -17.36 3.94 1.29
C SER A 361 -16.92 2.64 1.94
N ALA A 362 -15.91 2.71 2.80
CA ALA A 362 -15.39 1.54 3.51
C ALA A 362 -16.35 1.07 4.62
N ASN A 363 -16.96 2.03 5.31
CA ASN A 363 -18.03 1.81 6.28
C ASN A 363 -18.79 3.12 6.49
N PRO A 364 -20.10 3.22 6.12
CA PRO A 364 -20.83 4.47 6.21
C PRO A 364 -21.03 4.96 7.66
N ALA A 365 -21.00 4.08 8.65
CA ALA A 365 -21.26 4.42 10.05
C ALA A 365 -20.00 4.70 10.88
N ALA A 366 -18.80 4.45 10.35
CA ALA A 366 -17.54 4.64 11.07
C ALA A 366 -17.12 6.11 11.08
N GLY A 367 -16.73 6.63 12.24
CA GLY A 367 -16.04 7.91 12.39
C GLY A 367 -14.57 7.80 11.93
N HIS A 368 -13.84 8.92 11.95
CA HIS A 368 -12.48 9.00 11.39
C HIS A 368 -11.53 7.93 11.92
N GLN A 369 -11.47 7.72 13.23
CA GLN A 369 -10.53 6.76 13.82
C GLN A 369 -10.87 5.31 13.47
N ASP A 370 -12.15 4.94 13.54
CA ASP A 370 -12.61 3.58 13.26
C ASP A 370 -12.55 3.25 11.76
N CYS A 371 -12.70 4.24 10.89
CA CYS A 371 -12.64 4.10 9.44
C CYS A 371 -11.30 3.54 8.96
N ALA A 372 -10.20 3.85 9.65
CA ALA A 372 -8.85 3.42 9.26
C ALA A 372 -8.76 1.90 9.07
N LEU A 373 -9.31 1.12 10.01
CA LEU A 373 -9.27 -0.34 9.92
C LEU A 373 -10.02 -0.87 8.69
N TYR A 374 -11.24 -0.37 8.45
CA TYR A 374 -12.05 -0.81 7.31
C TYR A 374 -11.40 -0.44 5.97
N ALA A 375 -10.89 0.79 5.87
CA ALA A 375 -10.22 1.27 4.67
C ALA A 375 -8.93 0.49 4.36
N LEU A 376 -8.11 0.20 5.37
CA LEU A 376 -6.88 -0.57 5.22
C LEU A 376 -7.15 -2.03 4.83
N LEU A 377 -8.15 -2.67 5.41
CA LEU A 377 -8.53 -4.04 5.03
C LEU A 377 -8.99 -4.11 3.57
N GLN A 378 -9.81 -3.16 3.12
CA GLN A 378 -10.25 -3.11 1.74
C GLN A 378 -9.10 -2.77 0.79
N THR A 379 -8.17 -1.90 1.19
CA THR A 379 -6.95 -1.59 0.43
C THR A 379 -6.11 -2.84 0.18
N LYS A 380 -5.98 -3.71 1.18
CA LYS A 380 -5.28 -4.97 1.02
C LYS A 380 -5.86 -5.79 -0.13
N PHE A 381 -7.19 -6.00 -0.14
CA PHE A 381 -7.84 -6.75 -1.22
C PHE A 381 -7.73 -6.05 -2.57
N TYR A 382 -7.82 -4.73 -2.58
CA TYR A 382 -7.63 -3.97 -3.81
C TYR A 382 -6.23 -4.14 -4.40
N PHE A 383 -5.17 -4.12 -3.57
CA PHE A 383 -3.80 -4.31 -4.04
C PHE A 383 -3.53 -5.73 -4.55
N GLU A 384 -4.18 -6.75 -3.99
CA GLU A 384 -4.05 -8.13 -4.48
C GLU A 384 -4.46 -8.28 -5.96
N LEU A 385 -5.34 -7.41 -6.49
CA LEU A 385 -5.73 -7.41 -7.91
C LEU A 385 -4.57 -7.06 -8.85
N TYR A 386 -3.55 -6.36 -8.33
CA TYR A 386 -2.44 -5.82 -9.12
C TYR A 386 -1.08 -6.41 -8.75
N ARG A 387 -1.00 -7.25 -7.71
CA ARG A 387 0.25 -7.92 -7.32
C ARG A 387 0.66 -8.95 -8.35
N ASN A 388 1.91 -8.88 -8.79
CA ASN A 388 2.49 -9.84 -9.74
C ASN A 388 3.49 -10.81 -9.08
N ASP A 389 3.84 -10.61 -7.80
CA ASP A 389 4.65 -11.53 -7.00
C ASP A 389 3.85 -12.75 -6.51
N ARG A 390 2.56 -12.75 -6.75
CA ARG A 390 1.62 -13.84 -6.49
C ARG A 390 0.83 -14.11 -7.74
N TYR A 391 0.83 -15.34 -8.18
CA TYR A 391 0.06 -15.77 -9.32
C TYR A 391 -0.43 -17.20 -9.12
N THR A 392 -1.43 -17.59 -9.89
CA THR A 392 -1.97 -18.94 -9.89
C THR A 392 -1.63 -19.61 -11.21
N VAL A 393 -1.64 -20.94 -11.21
CA VAL A 393 -1.47 -21.74 -12.42
C VAL A 393 -2.68 -22.64 -12.55
N GLN A 394 -3.42 -22.50 -13.65
CA GLN A 394 -4.44 -23.46 -14.05
C GLN A 394 -3.81 -24.56 -14.89
N VAL A 395 -4.25 -25.81 -14.71
CA VAL A 395 -3.80 -26.89 -15.57
C VAL A 395 -4.99 -27.45 -16.34
N GLN A 396 -4.92 -27.30 -17.66
CA GLN A 396 -5.85 -27.94 -18.58
C GLN A 396 -5.34 -29.31 -18.92
N THR A 397 -6.18 -30.36 -18.74
CA THR A 397 -5.80 -31.74 -19.03
C THR A 397 -6.68 -32.37 -20.08
N TYR A 398 -6.10 -33.27 -20.86
CA TYR A 398 -6.79 -34.16 -21.78
C TYR A 398 -6.46 -35.60 -21.39
N ALA A 399 -7.50 -36.41 -21.25
CA ALA A 399 -7.37 -37.79 -20.82
C ALA A 399 -6.63 -38.65 -21.86
N ALA A 400 -5.94 -39.66 -21.38
CA ALA A 400 -5.38 -40.72 -22.21
C ALA A 400 -6.52 -41.53 -22.89
N SER A 401 -6.32 -41.97 -24.12
CA SER A 401 -7.33 -42.68 -24.89
C SER A 401 -7.71 -44.06 -24.33
N GLY A 402 -6.91 -44.60 -23.43
CA GLY A 402 -7.19 -45.89 -22.77
C GLY A 402 -6.21 -46.20 -21.64
N ALA A 403 -6.56 -47.19 -20.85
CA ALA A 403 -5.69 -47.66 -19.75
C ALA A 403 -4.38 -48.22 -20.32
N GLY A 404 -3.24 -47.70 -19.83
CA GLY A 404 -1.91 -48.09 -20.28
C GLY A 404 -1.49 -47.47 -21.62
N ILE A 405 -2.25 -46.51 -22.14
CA ILE A 405 -1.88 -45.68 -23.32
C ILE A 405 -1.40 -44.32 -22.82
N ASP A 406 -0.19 -43.92 -23.20
CA ASP A 406 0.46 -42.68 -22.78
C ASP A 406 0.30 -41.61 -23.88
N ASP A 407 -0.93 -41.18 -24.14
CA ASP A 407 -1.26 -40.14 -25.13
C ASP A 407 -2.06 -38.98 -24.54
N GLY A 408 -2.18 -38.92 -23.21
CA GLY A 408 -2.74 -37.79 -22.48
C GLY A 408 -1.86 -36.53 -22.55
N MET A 409 -2.45 -35.38 -22.25
CA MET A 409 -1.80 -34.06 -22.36
C MET A 409 -2.16 -33.19 -21.15
N ALA A 410 -1.23 -32.35 -20.72
CA ALA A 410 -1.46 -31.30 -19.75
C ALA A 410 -0.82 -30.00 -20.21
N THR A 411 -1.52 -28.87 -20.02
CA THR A 411 -1.02 -27.53 -20.30
C THR A 411 -1.13 -26.68 -19.03
N ALA A 412 -0.01 -26.14 -18.58
CA ALA A 412 0.04 -25.22 -17.45
C ALA A 412 -0.16 -23.78 -17.95
N ILE A 413 -1.16 -23.09 -17.42
CA ILE A 413 -1.58 -21.74 -17.82
C ILE A 413 -1.38 -20.80 -16.64
N PRO A 414 -0.26 -20.04 -16.59
CA PRO A 414 -0.05 -19.04 -15.55
C PRO A 414 -1.07 -17.89 -15.68
N LEU A 415 -1.61 -17.45 -14.54
CA LEU A 415 -2.55 -16.32 -14.44
C LEU A 415 -1.94 -15.25 -13.55
N GLY A 416 -1.17 -14.34 -14.12
CA GLY A 416 -0.33 -13.34 -13.42
C GLY A 416 1.14 -13.75 -13.37
N GLY A 417 1.96 -13.04 -12.58
CA GLY A 417 3.41 -13.20 -12.59
C GLY A 417 4.09 -12.41 -13.71
N TYR A 418 5.37 -12.66 -13.92
CA TYR A 418 6.20 -11.99 -14.94
C TYR A 418 6.73 -12.99 -15.97
N GLU A 419 6.41 -12.79 -17.24
CA GLU A 419 7.04 -13.55 -18.33
C GLU A 419 8.53 -13.21 -18.49
N PRO A 420 9.36 -14.17 -18.96
CA PRO A 420 9.03 -15.53 -19.36
C PRO A 420 8.88 -16.48 -18.16
N TYR A 421 8.06 -17.53 -18.36
CA TYR A 421 7.90 -18.60 -17.38
C TYR A 421 8.77 -19.80 -17.71
N THR A 422 9.19 -20.53 -16.67
CA THR A 422 9.80 -21.86 -16.80
C THR A 422 8.93 -22.88 -16.09
N TYR A 423 8.93 -24.11 -16.59
CA TYR A 423 8.05 -25.20 -16.15
C TYR A 423 8.91 -26.39 -15.72
N ASN A 424 8.55 -27.04 -14.63
CA ASN A 424 9.19 -28.25 -14.16
C ASN A 424 8.13 -29.25 -13.68
N TRP A 425 7.77 -30.18 -14.53
CA TRP A 425 6.78 -31.20 -14.25
C TRP A 425 7.37 -32.36 -13.44
N SER A 426 6.55 -33.02 -12.63
CA SER A 426 6.94 -34.17 -11.80
C SER A 426 7.50 -35.37 -12.59
N ASN A 427 7.23 -35.43 -13.90
CA ASN A 427 7.81 -36.42 -14.82
C ASN A 427 9.12 -35.95 -15.49
N GLY A 428 9.65 -34.79 -15.12
CA GLY A 428 10.89 -34.21 -15.64
C GLY A 428 10.76 -33.41 -16.93
N MET A 429 9.56 -33.27 -17.50
CA MET A 429 9.32 -32.40 -18.66
C MET A 429 9.36 -30.92 -18.24
N GLN A 430 9.76 -30.02 -19.16
CA GLN A 430 10.01 -28.60 -18.89
C GLN A 430 9.27 -27.64 -19.83
N SER A 431 8.27 -28.12 -20.56
CA SER A 431 7.46 -27.28 -21.47
C SER A 431 6.14 -26.87 -20.83
N GLU A 432 5.57 -25.76 -21.29
CA GLU A 432 4.23 -25.31 -20.93
C GLU A 432 3.19 -26.41 -21.12
N THR A 433 3.24 -27.04 -22.30
CA THR A 433 2.40 -28.19 -22.65
C THR A 433 3.24 -29.45 -22.68
N VAL A 434 2.77 -30.51 -22.02
CA VAL A 434 3.40 -31.84 -21.99
C VAL A 434 2.42 -32.86 -22.55
N ASN A 435 2.95 -33.74 -23.40
CA ASN A 435 2.21 -34.79 -24.08
C ASN A 435 2.76 -36.16 -23.66
N GLY A 436 2.07 -37.22 -24.08
CA GLY A 436 2.54 -38.58 -23.78
C GLY A 436 2.36 -38.96 -22.31
N LEU A 437 1.30 -38.44 -21.69
CA LEU A 437 1.01 -38.72 -20.27
C LEU A 437 0.09 -39.94 -20.14
N GLY A 438 0.49 -40.90 -19.36
CA GLY A 438 -0.40 -41.96 -18.88
C GLY A 438 -1.42 -41.44 -17.87
N SER A 439 -2.42 -42.26 -17.56
CA SER A 439 -3.35 -41.94 -16.46
C SER A 439 -2.61 -41.86 -15.13
N GLY A 440 -2.83 -40.78 -14.38
CA GLY A 440 -2.13 -40.55 -13.11
C GLY A 440 -2.22 -39.11 -12.62
N GLN A 441 -1.54 -38.86 -11.51
CA GLN A 441 -1.40 -37.52 -10.94
C GLN A 441 -0.02 -36.94 -11.30
N TYR A 442 -0.02 -35.73 -11.78
CA TYR A 442 1.18 -34.96 -12.11
C TYR A 442 1.15 -33.63 -11.34
N SER A 443 2.31 -33.05 -11.13
CA SER A 443 2.44 -31.67 -10.66
C SER A 443 3.39 -30.90 -11.56
N VAL A 444 3.21 -29.61 -11.61
CA VAL A 444 4.12 -28.69 -12.29
C VAL A 444 4.51 -27.56 -11.32
N ILE A 445 5.80 -27.26 -11.24
CA ILE A 445 6.31 -26.04 -10.66
C ILE A 445 6.51 -25.06 -11.81
N VAL A 446 5.82 -23.93 -11.75
CA VAL A 446 5.98 -22.82 -12.71
C VAL A 446 6.75 -21.72 -11.98
N THR A 447 7.84 -21.26 -12.60
CA THR A 447 8.67 -20.17 -12.07
C THR A 447 8.63 -19.00 -13.04
N ASP A 448 8.31 -17.81 -12.54
CA ASP A 448 8.29 -16.58 -13.34
C ASP A 448 9.68 -15.91 -13.45
N ALA A 449 9.79 -14.83 -14.24
CA ALA A 449 11.04 -14.10 -14.43
C ALA A 449 11.59 -13.42 -13.14
N ASN A 450 10.77 -13.25 -12.11
CA ASN A 450 11.18 -12.73 -10.79
C ASN A 450 11.60 -13.83 -9.82
N GLY A 451 11.53 -15.11 -10.25
CA GLY A 451 11.85 -16.26 -9.43
C GLY A 451 10.71 -16.71 -8.51
N CYS A 452 9.50 -16.17 -8.69
CA CYS A 452 8.33 -16.62 -7.94
C CYS A 452 7.90 -17.99 -8.44
N GLU A 453 7.67 -18.93 -7.52
CA GLU A 453 7.29 -20.30 -7.84
C GLU A 453 5.85 -20.59 -7.40
N THR A 454 5.11 -21.25 -8.28
CA THR A 454 3.76 -21.74 -7.99
C THR A 454 3.65 -23.20 -8.43
N THR A 455 3.08 -24.05 -7.58
CA THR A 455 2.85 -25.46 -7.89
C THR A 455 1.39 -25.69 -8.27
N ALA A 456 1.17 -26.38 -9.37
CA ALA A 456 -0.15 -26.82 -9.80
C ALA A 456 -0.18 -28.34 -10.00
N TYR A 457 -1.39 -28.93 -9.95
CA TYR A 457 -1.60 -30.37 -10.04
C TYR A 457 -2.50 -30.71 -11.24
N ALA A 458 -2.21 -31.81 -11.87
CA ALA A 458 -2.92 -32.33 -13.05
C ALA A 458 -3.32 -33.79 -12.84
N GLY A 459 -4.59 -34.10 -12.96
CA GLY A 459 -5.08 -35.47 -13.02
C GLY A 459 -5.36 -35.90 -14.46
N ILE A 460 -4.65 -36.92 -14.97
CA ILE A 460 -4.91 -37.52 -16.27
C ILE A 460 -5.80 -38.76 -16.09
N GLY A 461 -7.02 -38.68 -16.58
CA GLY A 461 -7.94 -39.81 -16.60
C GLY A 461 -7.75 -40.71 -17.85
N THR A 462 -8.54 -41.78 -17.95
CA THR A 462 -8.49 -42.70 -19.09
C THR A 462 -9.55 -42.46 -20.16
N ILE A 463 -10.56 -41.67 -19.93
CA ILE A 463 -11.58 -41.18 -20.88
C ILE A 463 -12.24 -39.98 -20.23
N GLY A 464 -12.30 -38.81 -20.86
CA GLY A 464 -13.00 -37.68 -20.26
C GLY A 464 -12.83 -36.36 -21.01
N LEU A 465 -13.70 -35.42 -20.67
CA LEU A 465 -13.57 -34.02 -21.05
C LEU A 465 -12.37 -33.39 -20.34
N PRO A 466 -11.77 -32.32 -20.88
CA PRO A 466 -10.69 -31.61 -20.21
C PRO A 466 -11.14 -31.13 -18.81
N THR A 467 -10.28 -31.33 -17.82
CA THR A 467 -10.49 -30.86 -16.45
C THR A 467 -9.48 -29.77 -16.15
N TYR A 468 -9.92 -28.77 -15.39
CA TYR A 468 -9.06 -27.72 -14.88
C TYR A 468 -8.82 -27.97 -13.39
N THR A 469 -7.56 -28.00 -12.97
CA THR A 469 -7.19 -28.12 -11.55
C THR A 469 -6.31 -26.95 -11.15
N GLU A 470 -6.52 -26.48 -9.93
CA GLU A 470 -5.76 -25.35 -9.37
C GLU A 470 -4.68 -25.81 -8.39
N SER A 471 -3.70 -24.94 -8.15
CA SER A 471 -2.52 -25.25 -7.34
C SER A 471 -2.74 -25.30 -5.83
N MET A 472 -3.98 -25.20 -5.35
CA MET A 472 -4.31 -25.08 -3.93
C MET A 472 -5.03 -26.29 -3.39
N SER A 473 -4.94 -26.50 -2.07
CA SER A 473 -5.66 -27.54 -1.35
C SER A 473 -7.16 -27.24 -1.15
N TRP A 474 -7.73 -26.38 -1.97
CA TRP A 474 -9.15 -26.07 -2.01
C TRP A 474 -9.66 -25.93 -3.45
N THR A 475 -10.94 -26.11 -3.62
CA THR A 475 -11.63 -25.94 -4.90
C THR A 475 -12.89 -25.11 -4.70
N ALA A 476 -13.31 -24.38 -5.74
CA ALA A 476 -14.59 -23.69 -5.74
C ALA A 476 -15.40 -24.10 -6.98
N TYR A 477 -16.65 -24.47 -6.75
CA TYR A 477 -17.57 -24.94 -7.79
C TYR A 477 -19.05 -24.66 -7.44
N PRO A 478 -19.93 -24.58 -8.44
CA PRO A 478 -19.66 -24.55 -9.87
C PRO A 478 -18.97 -23.25 -10.28
N ASN A 479 -18.24 -23.28 -11.40
CA ASN A 479 -17.72 -22.09 -12.06
C ASN A 479 -17.87 -22.33 -13.58
N PRO A 480 -18.79 -21.65 -14.29
CA PRO A 480 -19.67 -20.55 -13.83
C PRO A 480 -20.65 -20.92 -12.72
N ALA A 481 -20.97 -19.94 -11.88
CA ALA A 481 -21.93 -20.04 -10.78
C ALA A 481 -23.18 -19.20 -11.08
N ASN A 482 -24.38 -19.70 -10.70
CA ASN A 482 -25.62 -18.96 -10.87
C ASN A 482 -26.30 -18.57 -9.55
N GLU A 483 -26.31 -19.43 -8.54
CA GLU A 483 -26.93 -19.16 -7.24
C GLU A 483 -25.90 -19.14 -6.11
N HIS A 484 -24.93 -20.04 -6.18
CA HIS A 484 -23.91 -20.17 -5.14
C HIS A 484 -22.62 -20.80 -5.66
N ILE A 485 -21.54 -20.60 -4.88
CA ILE A 485 -20.25 -21.25 -5.01
C ILE A 485 -20.03 -22.12 -3.78
N ASN A 486 -19.65 -23.36 -3.94
CA ASN A 486 -19.16 -24.21 -2.86
C ASN A 486 -17.65 -24.13 -2.82
N LEU A 487 -17.10 -23.56 -1.76
CA LEU A 487 -15.68 -23.53 -1.47
C LEU A 487 -15.35 -24.76 -0.64
N LYS A 488 -14.69 -25.76 -1.22
CA LYS A 488 -14.37 -27.04 -0.60
C LYS A 488 -12.89 -27.12 -0.24
N PHE A 489 -12.60 -27.48 0.99
CA PHE A 489 -11.26 -27.72 1.51
C PHE A 489 -10.99 -29.21 1.61
N GLU A 490 -9.77 -29.63 1.26
CA GLU A 490 -9.32 -31.03 1.36
C GLU A 490 -9.00 -31.42 2.81
N HIS A 491 -8.70 -30.44 3.66
CA HIS A 491 -8.37 -30.61 5.06
C HIS A 491 -9.21 -29.68 5.93
N GLN A 492 -9.30 -29.96 7.22
CA GLN A 492 -9.91 -29.05 8.17
C GLN A 492 -9.12 -27.74 8.21
N ILE A 493 -9.82 -26.61 8.14
CA ILE A 493 -9.26 -25.27 8.27
C ILE A 493 -9.47 -24.82 9.72
N GLU A 494 -8.38 -24.56 10.41
CA GLU A 494 -8.44 -24.04 11.79
C GLU A 494 -8.77 -22.56 11.81
N LYS A 495 -8.11 -21.78 10.94
CA LYS A 495 -8.32 -20.33 10.82
C LYS A 495 -8.17 -19.87 9.37
N GLY A 496 -9.03 -18.94 8.95
CA GLY A 496 -8.94 -18.37 7.63
C GLY A 496 -10.00 -17.33 7.35
N MET A 497 -10.04 -16.88 6.13
CA MET A 497 -11.09 -16.05 5.58
C MET A 497 -11.18 -16.22 4.07
N TYR A 498 -12.32 -15.90 3.50
CA TYR A 498 -12.42 -15.65 2.07
C TYR A 498 -13.04 -14.27 1.80
N ALA A 499 -12.69 -13.72 0.63
CA ALA A 499 -13.33 -12.53 0.07
C ALA A 499 -13.66 -12.79 -1.40
N LEU A 500 -14.87 -12.44 -1.83
CA LEU A 500 -15.27 -12.38 -3.22
C LEU A 500 -15.30 -10.91 -3.64
N THR A 501 -14.52 -10.57 -4.66
CA THR A 501 -14.27 -9.19 -5.07
C THR A 501 -14.64 -9.03 -6.54
N SER A 502 -15.33 -7.96 -6.91
CA SER A 502 -15.61 -7.62 -8.30
C SER A 502 -14.31 -7.26 -9.03
N MET A 503 -14.31 -7.25 -10.37
CA MET A 503 -13.16 -6.80 -11.16
C MET A 503 -12.87 -5.30 -11.00
N GLN A 504 -13.80 -4.54 -10.44
CA GLN A 504 -13.61 -3.16 -9.99
C GLN A 504 -12.95 -3.08 -8.61
N GLY A 505 -12.83 -4.25 -7.91
CA GLY A 505 -12.21 -4.40 -6.60
C GLY A 505 -13.16 -4.16 -5.41
N ASP A 506 -14.49 -4.11 -5.64
CA ASP A 506 -15.47 -4.05 -4.56
C ASP A 506 -15.59 -5.42 -3.90
N VAL A 507 -15.43 -5.49 -2.58
CA VAL A 507 -15.67 -6.71 -1.83
C VAL A 507 -17.18 -6.93 -1.75
N VAL A 508 -17.69 -7.91 -2.51
CA VAL A 508 -19.12 -8.22 -2.57
C VAL A 508 -19.53 -9.27 -1.53
N HIS A 509 -18.58 -10.07 -1.06
CA HIS A 509 -18.78 -11.03 0.02
C HIS A 509 -17.48 -11.29 0.77
N MET A 510 -17.53 -11.36 2.11
CA MET A 510 -16.37 -11.66 2.96
C MET A 510 -16.83 -12.40 4.21
N GLN A 511 -16.09 -13.47 4.59
CA GLN A 511 -16.39 -14.22 5.81
C GLN A 511 -15.13 -14.85 6.40
N ALA A 512 -15.04 -14.82 7.73
CA ALA A 512 -14.02 -15.56 8.47
C ALA A 512 -14.34 -17.05 8.48
N LEU A 513 -13.30 -17.88 8.41
CA LEU A 513 -13.35 -19.35 8.47
C LEU A 513 -12.71 -19.80 9.78
N THR A 514 -13.46 -20.52 10.60
CA THR A 514 -12.95 -21.03 11.89
C THR A 514 -13.41 -22.46 12.08
N SER A 515 -12.47 -23.39 12.23
CA SER A 515 -12.72 -24.83 12.43
C SER A 515 -13.67 -25.41 11.37
N ILE A 516 -13.42 -25.09 10.09
CA ILE A 516 -14.22 -25.57 8.96
C ILE A 516 -13.72 -26.94 8.52
N SER A 517 -14.61 -27.92 8.50
CA SER A 517 -14.39 -29.24 7.89
C SER A 517 -15.38 -29.42 6.73
N GLY A 518 -14.85 -29.63 5.50
CA GLY A 518 -15.67 -29.84 4.31
C GLY A 518 -15.82 -28.62 3.42
N GLU A 519 -17.03 -28.10 3.26
CA GLU A 519 -17.27 -27.02 2.31
C GLU A 519 -18.03 -25.84 2.94
N VAL A 520 -17.81 -24.64 2.36
CA VAL A 520 -18.50 -23.41 2.69
C VAL A 520 -19.29 -22.96 1.46
N ARG A 521 -20.58 -22.67 1.64
CA ARG A 521 -21.44 -22.19 0.58
C ARG A 521 -21.46 -20.66 0.56
N ILE A 522 -21.12 -20.07 -0.57
CA ILE A 522 -21.08 -18.64 -0.82
C ILE A 522 -22.23 -18.30 -1.76
N SER A 523 -23.20 -17.48 -1.33
CA SER A 523 -24.28 -17.03 -2.22
C SER A 523 -23.73 -16.01 -3.23
N VAL A 524 -24.12 -16.15 -4.48
CA VAL A 524 -23.89 -15.17 -5.55
C VAL A 524 -25.21 -14.62 -6.10
N GLU A 525 -26.34 -14.99 -5.48
CA GLU A 525 -27.64 -14.42 -5.82
C GLU A 525 -27.61 -12.90 -5.64
N GLY A 526 -28.08 -12.18 -6.65
CA GLY A 526 -28.08 -10.71 -6.65
C GLY A 526 -26.78 -10.04 -7.09
N LEU A 527 -25.72 -10.80 -7.37
CA LEU A 527 -24.55 -10.28 -8.07
C LEU A 527 -24.87 -10.12 -9.56
N SER A 528 -24.25 -9.16 -10.22
CA SER A 528 -24.37 -9.03 -11.67
C SER A 528 -23.58 -10.14 -12.38
N ASP A 529 -24.04 -10.56 -13.57
CA ASP A 529 -23.24 -11.42 -14.44
C ASP A 529 -21.87 -10.80 -14.68
N GLY A 530 -20.82 -11.58 -14.51
CA GLY A 530 -19.46 -11.06 -14.65
C GLY A 530 -18.39 -11.95 -14.04
N VAL A 531 -17.17 -11.43 -14.02
CA VAL A 531 -15.99 -12.09 -13.44
C VAL A 531 -15.71 -11.48 -12.07
N TYR A 532 -15.48 -12.35 -11.10
CA TYR A 532 -15.13 -12.00 -9.72
C TYR A 532 -13.84 -12.70 -9.31
N LEU A 533 -13.12 -12.13 -8.35
CA LEU A 533 -11.95 -12.75 -7.75
C LEU A 533 -12.33 -13.31 -6.38
N LEU A 534 -12.25 -14.64 -6.22
CA LEU A 534 -12.35 -15.30 -4.94
C LEU A 534 -10.94 -15.43 -4.34
N SER A 535 -10.69 -14.70 -3.28
CA SER A 535 -9.44 -14.77 -2.51
C SER A 535 -9.69 -15.58 -1.24
N VAL A 536 -8.87 -16.59 -0.98
CA VAL A 536 -8.95 -17.46 0.19
C VAL A 536 -7.64 -17.44 0.94
N TYR A 537 -7.71 -17.21 2.23
CA TYR A 537 -6.60 -17.27 3.17
C TYR A 537 -6.93 -18.32 4.22
N ALA A 538 -6.13 -19.36 4.35
CA ALA A 538 -6.40 -20.45 5.28
C ALA A 538 -5.10 -21.07 5.81
N ASP A 539 -4.96 -21.15 7.12
CA ASP A 539 -3.84 -21.78 7.84
C ASP A 539 -2.46 -21.35 7.31
N GLY A 540 -2.28 -20.03 7.10
CA GLY A 540 -1.03 -19.46 6.61
C GLY A 540 -0.78 -19.62 5.11
N LYS A 541 -1.74 -20.16 4.36
CA LYS A 541 -1.71 -20.26 2.90
C LYS A 541 -2.77 -19.35 2.30
N HIS A 542 -2.55 -18.91 1.08
CA HIS A 542 -3.54 -18.09 0.36
C HIS A 542 -3.69 -18.58 -1.07
N GLY A 543 -4.78 -18.17 -1.72
CA GLY A 543 -4.99 -18.39 -3.12
C GLY A 543 -6.15 -17.60 -3.65
N ASN A 544 -6.08 -17.36 -4.95
CA ASN A 544 -7.05 -16.57 -5.68
C ASN A 544 -7.62 -17.41 -6.83
N LEU A 545 -8.93 -17.31 -7.04
CA LEU A 545 -9.62 -17.96 -8.14
C LEU A 545 -10.56 -16.97 -8.82
N ARG A 546 -10.53 -16.93 -10.14
CA ARG A 546 -11.55 -16.21 -10.89
C ARG A 546 -12.84 -17.02 -10.94
N ILE A 547 -13.92 -16.39 -10.51
CA ILE A 547 -15.27 -16.95 -10.55
C ILE A 547 -16.06 -16.20 -11.61
N VAL A 548 -16.72 -16.95 -12.48
CA VAL A 548 -17.70 -16.40 -13.42
C VAL A 548 -19.08 -16.57 -12.80
N VAL A 549 -19.80 -15.47 -12.61
CA VAL A 549 -21.21 -15.47 -12.21
C VAL A 549 -22.04 -15.29 -13.48
N GLN A 550 -22.99 -16.19 -13.70
CA GLN A 550 -23.87 -16.19 -14.86
C GLN A 550 -25.23 -16.76 -14.44
N HIS A 551 -26.26 -15.91 -14.45
CA HIS A 551 -27.66 -16.25 -14.09
C HIS A 551 -28.47 -16.71 -15.30
#